data_1acf513083dc9ea81442cc11998277c1
#
_entry.id   1acf513083dc9ea81442cc11998277c1
#
_cell.length_a   1.000
_cell.length_b   1.000
_cell.length_c   1.000
_cell.angle_alpha   90.00
_cell.angle_beta   90.00
_cell.angle_gamma   90.00
#
_symmetry.space_group_name_H-M   'P 1'
#
loop_
_entity.id
_entity.type
_entity.pdbx_description
1 polymer ?
#
loop_
_entity_poly.entity_id
_entity_poly.type
_entity_poly.pdbx_seq_one_letter_code
_entity_poly.pdbx_strand_id
1 'polypeptide(L)'
;LYNADLLRSGFLILMSAAFLFLHNKNKLSHTLTVLLIGLFMVGDLFFIDKNYVDSKGFVSAREVREPFQETPSDQQILRDTSVYRVYEIEGRLQARTSYFHKSLSGYSAVRPRRIEQLFDYQIGKGNLNVLNMLNTKYVIQVDEKGQEYPVINPDANGNAWFVKEVKFVNSADEEMKALDSLDTKNQAVFNQKEFKNPISKTYEKDSTATIVLKAYEPNYIKYVSKNANKGLAVFSEIYYPKGWNVTIDGKSADHFRVDYTLRGLEIPAGKHTIEFKFEPQVVKTGSTITLISSILMLLLLVGGIYFENRPLAPKGGTPKNN
;
A
#
# COMPACT_ATOMS: atom_id res chain seq x y z
N LEU A 1 -17.87 31.57 6.69
CA LEU A 1 -18.20 30.29 6.07
C LEU A 1 -19.33 29.58 6.82
N TYR A 2 -19.18 29.19 8.07
CA TYR A 2 -20.15 28.42 8.86
C TYR A 2 -21.57 29.04 8.88
N ASN A 3 -21.69 30.34 9.16
CA ASN A 3 -22.99 31.03 9.21
C ASN A 3 -23.69 31.09 7.84
N ALA A 4 -22.93 31.23 6.76
CA ALA A 4 -23.48 31.22 5.40
C ALA A 4 -24.03 29.84 5.03
N ASP A 5 -23.30 28.77 5.38
CA ASP A 5 -23.74 27.38 5.14
C ASP A 5 -24.98 27.03 5.98
N LEU A 6 -25.04 27.51 7.24
CA LEU A 6 -26.21 27.33 8.09
C LEU A 6 -27.46 28.00 7.51
N LEU A 7 -27.34 29.26 7.05
CA LEU A 7 -28.45 30.01 6.44
C LEU A 7 -28.91 29.36 5.13
N ARG A 8 -27.96 28.91 4.29
CA ARG A 8 -28.29 28.20 3.04
C ARG A 8 -29.04 26.90 3.31
N SER A 9 -28.52 26.05 4.21
CA SER A 9 -29.16 24.78 4.57
C SER A 9 -30.53 25.01 5.20
N GLY A 10 -30.65 25.98 6.09
CA GLY A 10 -31.94 26.38 6.68
C GLY A 10 -32.95 26.81 5.63
N PHE A 11 -32.56 27.65 4.64
CA PHE A 11 -33.39 28.06 3.54
C PHE A 11 -33.87 26.88 2.70
N LEU A 12 -32.96 25.96 2.31
CA LEU A 12 -33.31 24.78 1.50
C LEU A 12 -34.29 23.84 2.23
N ILE A 13 -34.12 23.66 3.53
CA ILE A 13 -35.03 22.85 4.36
C ILE A 13 -36.39 23.50 4.40
N LEU A 14 -36.48 24.82 4.66
CA LEU A 14 -37.75 25.55 4.74
C LEU A 14 -38.47 25.53 3.40
N MET A 15 -37.79 25.73 2.27
CA MET A 15 -38.38 25.68 0.94
C MET A 15 -38.90 24.28 0.60
N SER A 16 -38.12 23.24 0.91
CA SER A 16 -38.55 21.84 0.69
C SER A 16 -39.81 21.52 1.53
N ALA A 17 -39.83 21.94 2.80
CA ALA A 17 -40.99 21.80 3.67
C ALA A 17 -42.22 22.57 3.15
N ALA A 18 -42.00 23.77 2.62
CA ALA A 18 -43.08 24.58 2.00
C ALA A 18 -43.67 23.89 0.76
N PHE A 19 -42.84 23.30 -0.11
CA PHE A 19 -43.34 22.55 -1.29
C PHE A 19 -44.15 21.32 -0.88
N LEU A 20 -43.68 20.57 0.13
CA LEU A 20 -44.41 19.43 0.66
C LEU A 20 -45.75 19.86 1.30
N PHE A 21 -45.74 20.96 2.06
CA PHE A 21 -46.96 21.52 2.66
C PHE A 21 -48.00 21.95 1.58
N LEU A 22 -47.56 22.64 0.54
CA LEU A 22 -48.42 23.05 -0.58
C LEU A 22 -48.97 21.84 -1.35
N HIS A 23 -48.15 20.79 -1.50
CA HIS A 23 -48.60 19.51 -2.08
C HIS A 23 -49.69 18.87 -1.21
N ASN A 24 -49.49 18.78 0.10
CA ASN A 24 -50.47 18.23 1.03
C ASN A 24 -51.81 19.03 1.06
N LYS A 25 -51.73 20.33 0.76
CA LYS A 25 -52.93 21.20 0.60
C LYS A 25 -53.55 21.14 -0.81
N ASN A 26 -53.13 20.20 -1.67
CA ASN A 26 -53.54 20.06 -3.05
C ASN A 26 -53.34 21.33 -3.93
N LYS A 27 -52.39 22.22 -3.56
CA LYS A 27 -52.02 23.41 -4.31
C LYS A 27 -50.89 23.19 -5.30
N LEU A 28 -50.14 22.11 -5.17
CA LEU A 28 -49.10 21.68 -6.09
C LEU A 28 -49.34 20.22 -6.50
N SER A 29 -49.19 19.94 -7.80
CA SER A 29 -49.24 18.57 -8.30
C SER A 29 -48.02 17.77 -7.79
N HIS A 30 -48.13 16.44 -7.71
CA HIS A 30 -47.07 15.55 -7.34
C HIS A 30 -45.78 15.76 -8.17
N THR A 31 -45.96 15.76 -9.51
CA THR A 31 -44.85 15.95 -10.46
C THR A 31 -44.15 17.31 -10.27
N LEU A 32 -44.90 18.39 -10.08
CA LEU A 32 -44.32 19.73 -9.88
C LEU A 32 -43.57 19.81 -8.54
N THR A 33 -44.08 19.17 -7.50
CA THR A 33 -43.40 19.11 -6.20
C THR A 33 -42.03 18.39 -6.30
N VAL A 34 -42.00 17.24 -6.96
CA VAL A 34 -40.76 16.48 -7.19
C VAL A 34 -39.77 17.27 -8.03
N LEU A 35 -40.24 17.92 -9.09
CA LEU A 35 -39.38 18.76 -9.95
C LEU A 35 -38.77 19.95 -9.18
N LEU A 36 -39.57 20.65 -8.36
CA LEU A 36 -39.07 21.78 -7.58
C LEU A 36 -38.04 21.35 -6.53
N ILE A 37 -38.32 20.30 -5.79
CA ILE A 37 -37.34 19.77 -4.81
C ILE A 37 -36.08 19.31 -5.53
N GLY A 38 -36.21 18.58 -6.63
CA GLY A 38 -35.08 18.13 -7.44
C GLY A 38 -34.24 19.28 -7.99
N LEU A 39 -34.87 20.33 -8.47
CA LEU A 39 -34.18 21.54 -8.96
C LEU A 39 -33.36 22.22 -7.85
N PHE A 40 -33.95 22.36 -6.66
CA PHE A 40 -33.25 22.94 -5.50
C PHE A 40 -32.04 22.07 -5.08
N MET A 41 -32.24 20.75 -5.05
CA MET A 41 -31.16 19.82 -4.72
C MET A 41 -30.02 19.88 -5.74
N VAL A 42 -30.33 19.84 -7.03
CA VAL A 42 -29.31 19.93 -8.10
C VAL A 42 -28.62 21.28 -8.08
N GLY A 43 -29.38 22.37 -7.87
CA GLY A 43 -28.80 23.71 -7.73
C GLY A 43 -27.84 23.81 -6.55
N ASP A 44 -28.22 23.28 -5.38
CA ASP A 44 -27.37 23.29 -4.19
C ASP A 44 -26.06 22.53 -4.42
N LEU A 45 -26.14 21.30 -4.93
CA LEU A 45 -24.98 20.49 -5.28
C LEU A 45 -24.08 21.20 -6.29
N PHE A 46 -24.65 21.77 -7.35
CA PHE A 46 -23.87 22.48 -8.37
C PHE A 46 -23.04 23.65 -7.78
N PHE A 47 -23.70 24.47 -6.94
CA PHE A 47 -22.99 25.60 -6.32
C PHE A 47 -21.92 25.18 -5.29
N ILE A 48 -22.12 24.06 -4.61
CA ILE A 48 -21.09 23.48 -3.73
C ILE A 48 -19.95 22.90 -4.57
N ASP A 49 -20.26 22.06 -5.54
CA ASP A 49 -19.25 21.36 -6.35
C ASP A 49 -18.36 22.34 -7.11
N LYS A 50 -18.90 23.47 -7.53
CA LYS A 50 -18.13 24.54 -8.15
C LYS A 50 -17.01 25.10 -7.29
N ASN A 51 -17.08 24.96 -5.95
CA ASN A 51 -16.00 25.36 -5.04
C ASN A 51 -14.84 24.37 -5.03
N TYR A 52 -15.10 23.12 -5.43
CA TYR A 52 -14.11 22.03 -5.45
C TYR A 52 -13.62 21.73 -6.87
N VAL A 53 -14.49 21.92 -7.88
CA VAL A 53 -14.18 21.67 -9.29
C VAL A 53 -14.39 22.95 -10.07
N ASP A 54 -13.34 23.75 -10.20
CA ASP A 54 -13.33 24.97 -10.99
C ASP A 54 -12.33 24.87 -12.15
N SER A 55 -12.36 25.85 -13.06
CA SER A 55 -11.45 25.87 -14.22
C SER A 55 -9.97 25.98 -13.84
N LYS A 56 -9.65 26.40 -12.62
CA LYS A 56 -8.27 26.50 -12.13
C LYS A 56 -7.69 25.16 -11.71
N GLY A 57 -8.55 24.20 -11.36
CA GLY A 57 -8.17 22.84 -11.02
C GLY A 57 -7.89 21.95 -12.23
N PHE A 58 -8.20 22.39 -13.45
CA PHE A 58 -7.91 21.64 -14.67
C PHE A 58 -6.50 21.95 -15.19
N VAL A 59 -5.69 20.91 -15.27
CA VAL A 59 -4.36 20.96 -15.86
C VAL A 59 -4.35 20.19 -17.19
N SER A 60 -3.31 20.37 -17.98
CA SER A 60 -3.18 19.64 -19.25
C SER A 60 -3.04 18.13 -19.01
N ALA A 61 -3.54 17.32 -19.95
CA ALA A 61 -3.39 15.87 -19.88
C ALA A 61 -1.91 15.43 -19.81
N ARG A 62 -0.98 16.24 -20.33
CA ARG A 62 0.45 16.00 -20.26
C ARG A 62 0.96 16.18 -18.82
N GLU A 63 0.58 17.26 -18.13
CA GLU A 63 0.97 17.50 -16.73
C GLU A 63 0.49 16.40 -15.79
N VAL A 64 -0.70 15.83 -16.07
CA VAL A 64 -1.22 14.68 -15.29
C VAL A 64 -0.39 13.42 -15.55
N ARG A 65 0.05 13.18 -16.80
CA ARG A 65 0.80 11.99 -17.17
C ARG A 65 2.28 12.08 -16.76
N GLU A 66 2.84 13.27 -16.79
CA GLU A 66 4.26 13.54 -16.53
C GLU A 66 4.38 14.61 -15.42
N PRO A 67 3.95 14.28 -14.16
CA PRO A 67 3.89 15.26 -13.07
C PRO A 67 5.27 15.71 -12.59
N PHE A 68 6.32 14.94 -12.91
CA PHE A 68 7.70 15.24 -12.54
C PHE A 68 8.62 15.16 -13.74
N GLN A 69 9.70 15.93 -13.71
CA GLN A 69 10.78 15.88 -14.69
C GLN A 69 12.01 15.24 -14.06
N GLU A 70 12.74 14.44 -14.84
CA GLU A 70 14.01 13.85 -14.41
C GLU A 70 15.07 14.94 -14.20
N THR A 71 15.78 14.86 -13.08
CA THR A 71 16.98 15.65 -12.85
C THR A 71 18.21 14.93 -13.43
N PRO A 72 19.37 15.62 -13.56
CA PRO A 72 20.62 14.96 -13.91
C PRO A 72 20.98 13.81 -12.96
N SER A 73 20.64 13.92 -11.69
CA SER A 73 20.81 12.86 -10.68
C SER A 73 19.96 11.63 -10.99
N ASP A 74 18.68 11.83 -11.34
CA ASP A 74 17.80 10.73 -11.72
C ASP A 74 18.33 10.01 -12.96
N GLN A 75 18.75 10.75 -13.98
CA GLN A 75 19.30 10.20 -15.23
C GLN A 75 20.58 9.39 -15.00
N GLN A 76 21.41 9.81 -14.05
CA GLN A 76 22.61 9.07 -13.66
C GLN A 76 22.24 7.75 -12.97
N ILE A 77 21.32 7.79 -12.01
CA ILE A 77 20.87 6.62 -11.25
C ILE A 77 20.14 5.61 -12.15
N LEU A 78 19.29 6.08 -13.08
CA LEU A 78 18.50 5.23 -13.99
C LEU A 78 19.35 4.44 -15.01
N ARG A 79 20.63 4.76 -15.17
CA ARG A 79 21.57 3.94 -15.97
C ARG A 79 21.87 2.59 -15.32
N ASP A 80 21.70 2.50 -14.00
CA ASP A 80 21.84 1.24 -13.26
C ASP A 80 20.52 0.47 -13.29
N THR A 81 20.48 -0.64 -14.01
CA THR A 81 19.30 -1.50 -14.17
C THR A 81 19.16 -2.55 -13.08
N SER A 82 20.05 -2.59 -12.08
CA SER A 82 19.95 -3.53 -10.95
C SER A 82 18.78 -3.15 -10.02
N VAL A 83 18.41 -4.06 -9.11
CA VAL A 83 17.36 -3.79 -8.12
C VAL A 83 17.99 -3.26 -6.84
N TYR A 84 17.70 -2.01 -6.52
CA TYR A 84 18.19 -1.29 -5.34
C TYR A 84 17.15 -0.29 -4.86
N ARG A 85 17.42 0.36 -3.74
CA ARG A 85 16.64 1.53 -3.26
C ARG A 85 17.45 2.80 -3.32
N VAL A 86 16.73 3.90 -3.47
CA VAL A 86 17.26 5.26 -3.45
C VAL A 86 16.71 5.98 -2.23
N TYR A 87 17.56 6.73 -1.55
CA TYR A 87 17.17 7.59 -0.45
C TYR A 87 17.47 9.05 -0.80
N GLU A 88 16.46 9.89 -0.82
CA GLU A 88 16.59 11.34 -0.94
C GLU A 88 16.43 11.96 0.46
N ILE A 89 17.48 12.62 0.95
CA ILE A 89 17.53 13.10 2.33
C ILE A 89 16.51 14.22 2.55
N GLU A 90 16.47 15.21 1.67
CA GLU A 90 15.59 16.37 1.80
C GLU A 90 14.17 16.11 1.29
N GLY A 91 14.00 15.15 0.40
CA GLY A 91 12.73 14.78 -0.23
C GLY A 91 11.92 13.71 0.51
N ARG A 92 12.15 13.48 1.81
CA ARG A 92 11.57 12.35 2.58
C ARG A 92 10.07 12.14 2.37
N LEU A 93 9.27 13.21 2.29
CA LEU A 93 7.82 13.14 2.15
C LEU A 93 7.33 13.55 0.75
N GLN A 94 8.22 13.73 -0.20
CA GLN A 94 7.87 14.08 -1.57
C GLN A 94 7.65 12.84 -2.43
N ALA A 95 6.77 12.94 -3.41
CA ALA A 95 6.45 11.81 -4.30
C ALA A 95 7.47 11.65 -5.45
N ARG A 96 8.27 12.68 -5.75
CA ARG A 96 9.14 12.74 -6.92
C ARG A 96 10.12 11.56 -7.00
N THR A 97 10.88 11.30 -5.93
CA THR A 97 11.86 10.21 -5.92
C THR A 97 11.23 8.84 -6.12
N SER A 98 10.04 8.62 -5.52
CA SER A 98 9.30 7.37 -5.71
C SER A 98 8.63 7.24 -7.09
N TYR A 99 8.53 8.32 -7.85
CA TYR A 99 8.06 8.27 -9.23
C TYR A 99 9.11 7.69 -10.18
N PHE A 100 10.39 8.03 -9.98
CA PHE A 100 11.49 7.55 -10.83
C PHE A 100 12.18 6.31 -10.29
N HIS A 101 12.23 6.12 -8.96
CA HIS A 101 13.04 5.11 -8.30
C HIS A 101 12.28 4.30 -7.27
N LYS A 102 12.79 3.13 -6.90
CA LYS A 102 12.37 2.40 -5.69
C LYS A 102 12.90 3.14 -4.47
N SER A 103 12.15 4.13 -4.01
CA SER A 103 12.58 5.03 -2.95
C SER A 103 12.29 4.49 -1.56
N LEU A 104 13.18 4.77 -0.59
CA LEU A 104 12.88 4.67 0.84
C LEU A 104 11.98 5.83 1.29
N SER A 105 12.08 6.97 0.61
CA SER A 105 11.29 8.18 0.81
C SER A 105 9.95 8.07 0.10
N GLY A 106 9.15 9.12 0.21
CA GLY A 106 7.86 9.22 -0.47
C GLY A 106 6.70 9.37 0.49
N TYR A 107 5.64 10.03 0.01
CA TYR A 107 4.41 10.17 0.77
C TYR A 107 3.49 8.97 0.54
N SER A 108 2.99 8.40 1.62
CA SER A 108 1.90 7.44 1.61
C SER A 108 1.06 7.61 2.87
N ALA A 109 -0.26 7.73 2.71
CA ALA A 109 -1.19 7.75 3.84
C ALA A 109 -1.22 6.41 4.61
N VAL A 110 -0.73 5.33 4.00
CA VAL A 110 -0.70 3.96 4.56
C VAL A 110 0.75 3.47 4.69
N ARG A 111 1.59 4.28 5.36
CA ARG A 111 2.98 3.89 5.60
C ARG A 111 3.05 2.85 6.72
N PRO A 112 3.80 1.73 6.55
CA PRO A 112 4.02 0.77 7.62
C PRO A 112 4.70 1.42 8.83
N ARG A 113 4.10 1.29 10.02
CA ARG A 113 4.60 1.92 11.26
C ARG A 113 6.07 1.61 11.54
N ARG A 114 6.52 0.36 11.30
CA ARG A 114 7.92 -0.03 11.52
C ARG A 114 8.90 0.70 10.61
N ILE A 115 8.50 1.02 9.40
CA ILE A 115 9.33 1.83 8.48
C ILE A 115 9.45 3.26 9.00
N GLU A 116 8.34 3.86 9.47
CA GLU A 116 8.37 5.20 10.06
C GLU A 116 9.29 5.23 11.30
N GLN A 117 9.17 4.22 12.16
CA GLN A 117 10.04 4.09 13.33
C GLN A 117 11.53 3.90 12.97
N LEU A 118 11.87 3.20 11.88
CA LEU A 118 13.25 3.15 11.40
C LEU A 118 13.76 4.53 10.97
N PHE A 119 12.91 5.34 10.35
CA PHE A 119 13.28 6.72 10.03
C PHE A 119 13.52 7.54 11.29
N ASP A 120 12.63 7.48 12.27
CA ASP A 120 12.70 8.31 13.47
C ASP A 120 13.86 7.92 14.39
N TYR A 121 14.13 6.62 14.53
CA TYR A 121 15.07 6.12 15.53
C TYR A 121 16.42 5.69 14.99
N GLN A 122 16.56 5.46 13.69
CA GLN A 122 17.78 4.95 13.07
C GLN A 122 18.28 5.80 11.90
N ILE A 123 17.50 5.93 10.83
CA ILE A 123 17.92 6.62 9.61
C ILE A 123 18.12 8.12 9.88
N GLY A 124 17.19 8.76 10.60
CA GLY A 124 17.30 10.18 11.01
C GLY A 124 18.49 10.47 11.95
N LYS A 125 19.08 9.44 12.57
CA LYS A 125 20.32 9.53 13.36
C LYS A 125 21.58 9.21 12.56
N GLY A 126 21.44 8.96 11.26
CA GLY A 126 22.57 8.66 10.38
C GLY A 126 23.10 7.22 10.48
N ASN A 127 22.28 6.25 10.92
CA ASN A 127 22.71 4.86 10.98
C ASN A 127 22.83 4.26 9.56
N LEU A 128 24.06 4.23 9.05
CA LEU A 128 24.35 3.71 7.71
C LEU A 128 24.10 2.21 7.59
N ASN A 129 24.29 1.43 8.66
CA ASN A 129 24.02 -0.01 8.61
C ASN A 129 22.55 -0.33 8.33
N VAL A 130 21.63 0.55 8.76
CA VAL A 130 20.22 0.41 8.43
C VAL A 130 19.95 0.73 6.95
N LEU A 131 20.63 1.72 6.37
CA LEU A 131 20.57 1.97 4.94
C LEU A 131 21.15 0.80 4.12
N ASN A 132 22.25 0.21 4.62
CA ASN A 132 22.90 -0.94 3.99
C ASN A 132 21.97 -2.17 3.93
N MET A 133 21.31 -2.52 5.05
CA MET A 133 20.36 -3.64 5.08
C MET A 133 19.10 -3.40 4.25
N LEU A 134 18.71 -2.15 4.07
CA LEU A 134 17.61 -1.76 3.20
C LEU A 134 18.00 -1.72 1.71
N ASN A 135 19.21 -2.14 1.36
CA ASN A 135 19.76 -2.11 -0.01
C ASN A 135 19.70 -0.71 -0.64
N THR A 136 20.02 0.32 0.15
CA THR A 136 20.09 1.69 -0.33
C THR A 136 21.41 1.89 -1.04
N LYS A 137 21.39 1.79 -2.37
CA LYS A 137 22.59 1.90 -3.21
C LYS A 137 22.94 3.32 -3.55
N TYR A 138 21.94 4.20 -3.67
CA TYR A 138 22.11 5.60 -3.97
C TYR A 138 21.44 6.47 -2.91
N VAL A 139 22.16 7.55 -2.54
CA VAL A 139 21.64 8.61 -1.67
C VAL A 139 21.70 9.92 -2.46
N ILE A 140 20.57 10.56 -2.66
CA ILE A 140 20.51 11.88 -3.31
C ILE A 140 20.73 12.94 -2.23
N GLN A 141 21.76 13.76 -2.43
CA GLN A 141 22.12 14.89 -1.59
C GLN A 141 22.03 16.19 -2.40
N VAL A 142 21.98 17.31 -1.69
CA VAL A 142 21.97 18.65 -2.28
C VAL A 142 23.25 19.37 -1.89
N ASP A 143 23.92 19.99 -2.84
CA ASP A 143 25.11 20.79 -2.58
C ASP A 143 24.76 22.20 -2.04
N GLU A 144 25.78 22.99 -1.70
CA GLU A 144 25.60 24.36 -1.20
C GLU A 144 24.91 25.31 -2.20
N LYS A 145 24.85 24.94 -3.47
CA LYS A 145 24.18 25.69 -4.54
C LYS A 145 22.76 25.21 -4.82
N GLY A 146 22.26 24.22 -4.05
CA GLY A 146 20.95 23.64 -4.23
C GLY A 146 20.87 22.64 -5.39
N GLN A 147 22.02 22.12 -5.90
CA GLN A 147 22.04 21.12 -6.96
C GLN A 147 22.04 19.71 -6.36
N GLU A 148 21.15 18.87 -6.87
CA GLU A 148 21.09 17.45 -6.49
C GLU A 148 22.21 16.66 -7.13
N TYR A 149 22.83 15.76 -6.39
CA TYR A 149 23.81 14.81 -6.89
C TYR A 149 23.66 13.45 -6.17
N PRO A 150 23.85 12.31 -6.89
CA PRO A 150 23.76 11.01 -6.30
C PRO A 150 25.10 10.57 -5.70
N VAL A 151 25.05 10.08 -4.47
CA VAL A 151 26.18 9.42 -3.80
C VAL A 151 25.96 7.92 -3.81
N ILE A 152 26.95 7.18 -4.29
CA ILE A 152 26.90 5.71 -4.29
C ILE A 152 27.27 5.21 -2.88
N ASN A 153 26.43 4.30 -2.35
CA ASN A 153 26.73 3.55 -1.14
C ASN A 153 27.32 2.18 -1.51
N PRO A 154 28.64 1.98 -1.40
CA PRO A 154 29.29 0.73 -1.77
C PRO A 154 29.00 -0.41 -0.76
N ASP A 155 28.54 -0.06 0.44
CA ASP A 155 28.31 -1.01 1.54
C ASP A 155 26.87 -1.56 1.58
N ALA A 156 26.02 -1.20 0.62
CA ALA A 156 24.68 -1.77 0.51
C ALA A 156 24.75 -3.31 0.46
N ASN A 157 23.98 -3.99 1.33
CA ASN A 157 24.06 -5.45 1.48
C ASN A 157 23.55 -6.23 0.27
N GLY A 158 22.86 -5.56 -0.66
CA GLY A 158 22.23 -6.17 -1.82
C GLY A 158 20.81 -6.66 -1.55
N ASN A 159 20.28 -7.48 -2.46
CA ASN A 159 18.89 -7.93 -2.38
C ASN A 159 18.69 -9.06 -1.36
N ALA A 160 19.72 -9.86 -1.11
CA ALA A 160 19.72 -10.92 -0.10
C ALA A 160 21.15 -11.35 0.23
N TRP A 161 21.39 -11.78 1.48
CA TRP A 161 22.68 -12.25 1.95
C TRP A 161 22.52 -13.25 3.10
N PHE A 162 23.55 -14.03 3.37
CA PHE A 162 23.62 -14.94 4.51
C PHE A 162 24.30 -14.26 5.70
N VAL A 163 23.74 -14.44 6.90
CA VAL A 163 24.31 -13.97 8.17
C VAL A 163 24.97 -15.11 8.95
N LYS A 164 25.89 -14.76 9.84
CA LYS A 164 26.65 -15.73 10.67
C LYS A 164 26.08 -15.86 12.07
N GLU A 165 25.49 -14.79 12.59
CA GLU A 165 25.05 -14.72 13.97
C GLU A 165 23.67 -14.10 14.06
N VAL A 166 22.87 -14.57 15.03
CA VAL A 166 21.55 -14.01 15.35
C VAL A 166 21.55 -13.50 16.78
N LYS A 167 21.21 -12.24 16.96
CA LYS A 167 20.94 -11.63 18.26
C LYS A 167 19.47 -11.84 18.61
N PHE A 168 19.22 -12.67 19.61
CA PHE A 168 17.87 -12.91 20.11
C PHE A 168 17.43 -11.78 21.04
N VAL A 169 16.23 -11.27 20.81
CA VAL A 169 15.58 -10.23 21.61
C VAL A 169 14.16 -10.64 21.98
N ASN A 170 13.54 -9.94 22.95
CA ASN A 170 12.23 -10.29 23.49
C ASN A 170 11.16 -9.23 23.29
N SER A 171 11.51 -8.09 22.71
CA SER A 171 10.58 -6.98 22.44
C SER A 171 10.97 -6.20 21.20
N ALA A 172 10.02 -5.42 20.67
CA ALA A 172 10.27 -4.54 19.54
C ALA A 172 11.27 -3.40 19.90
N ASP A 173 11.27 -2.94 21.15
CA ASP A 173 12.19 -1.92 21.62
C ASP A 173 13.63 -2.44 21.71
N GLU A 174 13.81 -3.68 22.18
CA GLU A 174 15.12 -4.35 22.16
C GLU A 174 15.59 -4.60 20.73
N GLU A 175 14.67 -4.99 19.82
CA GLU A 175 14.94 -5.17 18.40
C GLU A 175 15.42 -3.87 17.75
N MET A 176 14.74 -2.74 18.02
CA MET A 176 15.14 -1.42 17.54
C MET A 176 16.50 -0.99 18.10
N LYS A 177 16.71 -1.15 19.41
CA LYS A 177 17.97 -0.80 20.08
C LYS A 177 19.16 -1.63 19.59
N ALA A 178 18.93 -2.91 19.27
CA ALA A 178 19.97 -3.77 18.76
C ALA A 178 20.54 -3.30 17.41
N LEU A 179 19.75 -2.54 16.62
CA LEU A 179 20.20 -1.96 15.34
C LEU A 179 21.26 -0.87 15.51
N ASP A 180 21.37 -0.23 16.69
CA ASP A 180 22.34 0.85 16.93
C ASP A 180 23.79 0.42 16.65
N SER A 181 24.12 -0.86 16.85
CA SER A 181 25.47 -1.42 16.69
C SER A 181 25.50 -2.73 15.90
N LEU A 182 24.47 -3.00 15.11
CA LEU A 182 24.36 -4.24 14.34
C LEU A 182 25.26 -4.20 13.12
N ASP A 183 26.15 -5.19 12.98
CA ASP A 183 26.77 -5.49 11.70
C ASP A 183 25.77 -6.23 10.80
N THR A 184 24.94 -5.48 10.09
CA THR A 184 23.83 -6.02 9.30
C THR A 184 24.26 -6.97 8.19
N LYS A 185 25.55 -6.99 7.82
CA LYS A 185 26.11 -7.90 6.82
C LYS A 185 26.42 -9.30 7.38
N ASN A 186 26.70 -9.38 8.68
CA ASN A 186 27.09 -10.63 9.31
C ASN A 186 26.14 -11.06 10.43
N GLN A 187 25.28 -10.16 10.92
CA GLN A 187 24.40 -10.40 12.04
C GLN A 187 22.95 -10.07 11.66
N ALA A 188 22.00 -10.76 12.28
CA ALA A 188 20.59 -10.42 12.25
C ALA A 188 20.01 -10.34 13.66
N VAL A 189 18.96 -9.55 13.85
CA VAL A 189 18.18 -9.49 15.09
C VAL A 189 16.89 -10.26 14.92
N PHE A 190 16.55 -11.12 15.86
CA PHE A 190 15.34 -11.94 15.82
C PHE A 190 14.56 -11.85 17.13
N ASN A 191 13.27 -11.52 17.01
CA ASN A 191 12.37 -11.43 18.16
C ASN A 191 11.75 -12.79 18.47
N GLN A 192 12.31 -13.52 19.44
CA GLN A 192 11.90 -14.87 19.81
C GLN A 192 10.57 -14.96 20.55
N LYS A 193 10.01 -13.84 21.04
CA LYS A 193 8.66 -13.83 21.60
C LYS A 193 7.58 -13.76 20.52
N GLU A 194 7.88 -13.07 19.42
CA GLU A 194 6.92 -12.91 18.33
C GLU A 194 6.93 -14.11 17.38
N PHE A 195 8.11 -14.66 17.13
CA PHE A 195 8.30 -15.80 16.24
C PHE A 195 8.87 -17.00 17.01
N LYS A 196 8.28 -18.16 16.75
CA LYS A 196 8.69 -19.42 17.39
C LYS A 196 9.47 -20.35 16.47
N ASN A 197 9.97 -19.80 15.34
CA ASN A 197 10.79 -20.57 14.42
C ASN A 197 12.08 -21.02 15.12
N PRO A 198 12.43 -22.32 15.06
CA PRO A 198 13.65 -22.83 15.66
C PRO A 198 14.86 -22.45 14.81
N ILE A 199 15.39 -21.24 14.99
CA ILE A 199 16.60 -20.77 14.30
C ILE A 199 17.84 -20.91 15.20
N SER A 200 19.00 -21.08 14.58
CA SER A 200 20.26 -21.19 15.30
C SER A 200 20.80 -19.82 15.69
N LYS A 201 21.54 -19.76 16.80
CA LYS A 201 22.23 -18.52 17.22
C LYS A 201 23.40 -18.20 16.29
N THR A 202 24.05 -19.23 15.77
CA THR A 202 25.21 -19.11 14.89
C THR A 202 25.05 -20.02 13.69
N TYR A 203 25.59 -19.58 12.56
CA TYR A 203 25.66 -20.34 11.31
C TYR A 203 27.12 -20.40 10.85
N GLU A 204 27.51 -21.55 10.37
CA GLU A 204 28.86 -21.75 9.86
C GLU A 204 29.09 -20.90 8.60
N LYS A 205 30.19 -20.16 8.57
CA LYS A 205 30.50 -19.28 7.45
C LYS A 205 30.87 -20.10 6.22
N ASP A 206 30.12 -19.95 5.16
CA ASP A 206 30.50 -20.36 3.83
C ASP A 206 30.90 -19.11 3.02
N SER A 207 32.24 -19.00 2.75
CA SER A 207 32.74 -17.87 1.95
C SER A 207 32.35 -17.91 0.48
N THR A 208 31.84 -19.07 0.02
CA THR A 208 31.37 -19.29 -1.36
C THR A 208 29.86 -19.20 -1.47
N ALA A 209 29.16 -19.03 -0.35
CA ALA A 209 27.71 -18.90 -0.33
C ALA A 209 27.25 -17.68 -1.14
N THR A 210 26.28 -17.91 -2.00
CA THR A 210 25.66 -16.88 -2.84
C THR A 210 24.16 -16.99 -2.78
N ILE A 211 23.49 -15.84 -2.85
CA ILE A 211 22.05 -15.74 -3.09
C ILE A 211 21.82 -14.61 -4.08
N VAL A 212 21.22 -14.92 -5.22
CA VAL A 212 21.10 -14.00 -6.36
C VAL A 212 19.65 -13.83 -6.73
N LEU A 213 19.21 -12.59 -6.85
CA LEU A 213 17.91 -12.23 -7.39
C LEU A 213 17.83 -12.60 -8.87
N LYS A 214 16.76 -13.30 -9.30
CA LYS A 214 16.53 -13.76 -10.67
C LYS A 214 15.30 -13.12 -11.33
N ALA A 215 14.26 -12.83 -10.53
CA ALA A 215 13.09 -12.08 -10.98
C ALA A 215 12.60 -11.17 -9.87
N TYR A 216 12.11 -10.00 -10.24
CA TYR A 216 11.55 -9.01 -9.32
C TYR A 216 10.33 -8.35 -9.95
N GLU A 217 9.16 -8.78 -9.52
CA GLU A 217 7.86 -8.27 -9.93
C GLU A 217 7.04 -7.85 -8.69
N PRO A 218 6.03 -7.03 -8.81
CA PRO A 218 5.27 -6.54 -7.65
C PRO A 218 4.73 -7.64 -6.73
N ASN A 219 4.30 -8.78 -7.31
CA ASN A 219 3.69 -9.90 -6.59
C ASN A 219 4.53 -11.19 -6.65
N TYR A 220 5.74 -11.13 -7.22
CA TYR A 220 6.59 -12.31 -7.42
C TYR A 220 8.06 -11.94 -7.35
N ILE A 221 8.80 -12.64 -6.47
CA ILE A 221 10.24 -12.46 -6.34
C ILE A 221 10.89 -13.83 -6.33
N LYS A 222 11.94 -14.00 -7.14
CA LYS A 222 12.67 -15.27 -7.27
C LYS A 222 14.15 -15.07 -7.01
N TYR A 223 14.71 -15.94 -6.16
CA TYR A 223 16.13 -16.03 -5.88
C TYR A 223 16.66 -17.43 -6.17
N VAL A 224 17.96 -17.51 -6.43
CA VAL A 224 18.71 -18.78 -6.47
C VAL A 224 19.84 -18.66 -5.46
N SER A 225 19.92 -19.61 -4.56
CA SER A 225 21.00 -19.74 -3.58
C SER A 225 21.94 -20.89 -3.89
N LYS A 226 23.17 -20.79 -3.41
CA LYS A 226 24.15 -21.87 -3.33
C LYS A 226 24.93 -21.68 -2.04
N ASN A 227 24.92 -22.66 -1.15
CA ASN A 227 25.60 -22.64 0.15
C ASN A 227 26.00 -24.07 0.54
N ALA A 228 27.18 -24.22 1.15
CA ALA A 228 27.67 -25.51 1.58
C ALA A 228 26.95 -26.03 2.83
N ASN A 229 26.57 -25.11 3.73
CA ASN A 229 25.95 -25.42 5.01
C ASN A 229 24.54 -24.78 5.09
N LYS A 230 23.67 -25.32 5.95
CA LYS A 230 22.40 -24.63 6.28
C LYS A 230 22.71 -23.21 6.77
N GLY A 231 22.00 -22.21 6.23
CA GLY A 231 22.24 -20.81 6.54
C GLY A 231 20.96 -20.02 6.74
N LEU A 232 21.05 -18.93 7.52
CA LEU A 232 20.01 -17.92 7.60
C LEU A 232 20.26 -16.85 6.54
N ALA A 233 19.34 -16.72 5.59
CA ALA A 233 19.32 -15.64 4.62
C ALA A 233 18.44 -14.49 5.11
N VAL A 234 18.94 -13.27 4.94
CA VAL A 234 18.17 -12.02 5.10
C VAL A 234 17.91 -11.48 3.71
N PHE A 235 16.65 -11.08 3.47
CA PHE A 235 16.22 -10.47 2.22
C PHE A 235 15.89 -9.00 2.48
N SER A 236 16.40 -8.11 1.64
CA SER A 236 16.13 -6.68 1.73
C SER A 236 14.70 -6.33 1.30
N GLU A 237 13.73 -7.13 1.74
CA GLU A 237 12.31 -6.96 1.48
C GLU A 237 11.55 -6.84 2.80
N ILE A 238 10.55 -5.92 2.79
CA ILE A 238 9.75 -5.69 3.99
C ILE A 238 8.92 -6.92 4.31
N TYR A 239 9.03 -7.41 5.56
CA TYR A 239 8.20 -8.49 6.05
C TYR A 239 6.75 -8.02 6.19
N TYR A 240 5.84 -8.72 5.54
CA TYR A 240 4.41 -8.53 5.68
C TYR A 240 3.72 -9.90 5.85
N PRO A 241 3.06 -10.15 7.00
CA PRO A 241 2.59 -11.49 7.36
C PRO A 241 1.34 -11.95 6.59
N LYS A 242 0.68 -11.05 5.85
CA LYS A 242 -0.62 -11.33 5.23
C LYS A 242 -0.51 -11.36 3.71
N GLY A 243 -0.21 -12.53 3.17
CA GLY A 243 -0.28 -12.74 1.72
C GLY A 243 1.01 -13.17 1.05
N TRP A 244 2.18 -12.90 1.60
CA TRP A 244 3.43 -13.42 1.07
C TRP A 244 3.64 -14.87 1.48
N ASN A 245 3.62 -15.77 0.49
CA ASN A 245 3.96 -17.18 0.63
C ASN A 245 5.37 -17.39 0.10
N VAL A 246 6.15 -18.27 0.76
CA VAL A 246 7.49 -18.61 0.30
C VAL A 246 7.61 -20.10 0.05
N THR A 247 8.33 -20.46 -1.00
CA THR A 247 8.69 -21.86 -1.29
C THR A 247 10.20 -21.96 -1.50
N ILE A 248 10.76 -23.12 -1.09
CA ILE A 248 12.10 -23.56 -1.44
C ILE A 248 11.93 -24.81 -2.33
N ASP A 249 12.39 -24.74 -3.56
CA ASP A 249 12.23 -25.80 -4.60
C ASP A 249 10.78 -26.27 -4.74
N GLY A 250 9.83 -25.32 -4.70
CA GLY A 250 8.40 -25.58 -4.80
C GLY A 250 7.74 -26.11 -3.52
N LYS A 251 8.49 -26.38 -2.45
CA LYS A 251 7.94 -26.80 -1.16
C LYS A 251 7.72 -25.59 -0.27
N SER A 252 6.58 -25.51 0.40
CA SER A 252 6.26 -24.42 1.33
C SER A 252 7.32 -24.35 2.43
N ALA A 253 7.73 -23.12 2.77
CA ALA A 253 8.63 -22.79 3.85
C ALA A 253 8.10 -21.61 4.66
N ASP A 254 8.56 -21.50 5.92
CA ASP A 254 8.14 -20.41 6.79
C ASP A 254 9.21 -19.33 6.83
N HIS A 255 8.85 -18.13 6.36
CA HIS A 255 9.67 -16.95 6.53
C HIS A 255 9.20 -16.14 7.74
N PHE A 256 10.09 -15.40 8.33
CA PHE A 256 9.84 -14.62 9.54
C PHE A 256 10.48 -13.24 9.43
N ARG A 257 10.22 -12.37 10.41
CA ARG A 257 10.83 -11.05 10.43
C ARG A 257 12.16 -11.08 11.18
N VAL A 258 13.14 -10.39 10.61
CA VAL A 258 14.43 -10.07 11.20
C VAL A 258 14.73 -8.58 11.04
N ASP A 259 15.69 -8.06 11.76
CA ASP A 259 16.20 -6.69 11.64
C ASP A 259 15.08 -5.66 11.64
N TYR A 260 14.11 -5.86 12.56
CA TYR A 260 12.97 -5.01 12.77
C TYR A 260 11.92 -5.03 11.65
N THR A 261 12.30 -5.23 10.38
CA THR A 261 11.38 -5.07 9.23
C THR A 261 11.64 -6.01 8.06
N LEU A 262 12.80 -6.67 8.00
CA LEU A 262 13.20 -7.49 6.86
C LEU A 262 12.70 -8.93 6.95
N ARG A 263 12.79 -9.66 5.83
CA ARG A 263 12.45 -11.09 5.78
C ARG A 263 13.66 -11.94 6.08
N GLY A 264 13.51 -12.91 6.96
CA GLY A 264 14.49 -13.97 7.22
C GLY A 264 13.94 -15.32 6.77
N LEU A 265 14.81 -16.18 6.26
CA LEU A 265 14.50 -17.56 5.85
C LEU A 265 15.71 -18.46 6.07
N GLU A 266 15.52 -19.58 6.77
CA GLU A 266 16.54 -20.64 6.81
C GLU A 266 16.52 -21.42 5.48
N ILE A 267 17.71 -21.53 4.87
CA ILE A 267 17.90 -22.24 3.60
C ILE A 267 18.78 -23.45 3.87
N PRO A 268 18.38 -24.67 3.45
CA PRO A 268 19.21 -25.86 3.58
C PRO A 268 20.54 -25.76 2.82
N ALA A 269 21.47 -26.65 3.10
CA ALA A 269 22.71 -26.79 2.31
C ALA A 269 22.39 -27.24 0.90
N GLY A 270 23.08 -26.66 -0.09
CA GLY A 270 22.89 -27.00 -1.50
C GLY A 270 22.57 -25.81 -2.40
N LYS A 271 22.08 -26.13 -3.57
CA LYS A 271 21.56 -25.14 -4.53
C LYS A 271 20.04 -25.18 -4.51
N HIS A 272 19.42 -24.04 -4.23
CA HIS A 272 18.00 -23.94 -4.05
C HIS A 272 17.40 -22.77 -4.85
N THR A 273 16.13 -22.95 -5.26
CA THR A 273 15.30 -21.90 -5.83
C THR A 273 14.32 -21.44 -4.76
N ILE A 274 14.34 -20.15 -4.42
CA ILE A 274 13.46 -19.53 -3.45
C ILE A 274 12.47 -18.63 -4.20
N GLU A 275 11.18 -18.83 -3.98
CA GLU A 275 10.15 -18.03 -4.61
C GLU A 275 9.22 -17.44 -3.55
N PHE A 276 9.03 -16.12 -3.61
CA PHE A 276 8.03 -15.40 -2.82
C PHE A 276 6.88 -15.00 -3.75
N LYS A 277 5.63 -15.35 -3.38
CA LYS A 277 4.41 -14.99 -4.10
C LYS A 277 3.45 -14.26 -3.19
N PHE A 278 2.93 -13.13 -3.66
CA PHE A 278 1.93 -12.36 -2.92
C PHE A 278 0.52 -12.77 -3.33
N GLU A 279 -0.13 -13.55 -2.48
CA GLU A 279 -1.47 -14.11 -2.71
C GLU A 279 -2.34 -13.94 -1.46
N PRO A 280 -2.79 -12.70 -1.15
CA PRO A 280 -3.55 -12.43 0.06
C PRO A 280 -4.95 -13.07 -0.02
N GLN A 281 -5.19 -14.07 0.80
CA GLN A 281 -6.46 -14.81 0.85
C GLN A 281 -7.66 -13.90 1.14
N VAL A 282 -7.46 -12.83 1.91
CA VAL A 282 -8.52 -11.86 2.22
C VAL A 282 -9.05 -11.14 0.96
N VAL A 283 -8.18 -10.84 -0.01
CA VAL A 283 -8.59 -10.21 -1.27
C VAL A 283 -9.40 -11.20 -2.11
N LYS A 284 -8.95 -12.45 -2.21
CA LYS A 284 -9.66 -13.51 -2.95
C LYS A 284 -11.06 -13.75 -2.36
N THR A 285 -11.16 -13.88 -1.04
CA THR A 285 -12.43 -14.06 -0.34
C THR A 285 -13.34 -12.83 -0.50
N GLY A 286 -12.79 -11.62 -0.29
CA GLY A 286 -13.52 -10.38 -0.44
C GLY A 286 -14.09 -10.19 -1.86
N SER A 287 -13.28 -10.46 -2.90
CA SER A 287 -13.74 -10.39 -4.29
C SER A 287 -14.89 -11.37 -4.58
N THR A 288 -14.82 -12.58 -4.03
CA THR A 288 -15.88 -13.59 -4.17
C THR A 288 -17.18 -13.11 -3.49
N ILE A 289 -17.09 -12.58 -2.27
CA ILE A 289 -18.25 -12.04 -1.54
C ILE A 289 -18.86 -10.87 -2.32
N THR A 290 -18.03 -9.95 -2.82
CA THR A 290 -18.48 -8.80 -3.61
C THR A 290 -19.21 -9.25 -4.87
N LEU A 291 -18.66 -10.23 -5.60
CA LEU A 291 -19.30 -10.77 -6.82
C LEU A 291 -20.67 -11.37 -6.50
N ILE A 292 -20.76 -12.23 -5.48
CA ILE A 292 -22.02 -12.85 -5.07
C ILE A 292 -23.05 -11.80 -4.67
N SER A 293 -22.67 -10.81 -3.86
CA SER A 293 -23.54 -9.71 -3.42
C SER A 293 -24.04 -8.86 -4.59
N SER A 294 -23.16 -8.58 -5.56
CA SER A 294 -23.54 -7.81 -6.76
C SER A 294 -24.54 -8.56 -7.62
N ILE A 295 -24.35 -9.88 -7.82
CA ILE A 295 -25.30 -10.72 -8.56
C ILE A 295 -26.64 -10.76 -7.83
N LEU A 296 -26.64 -10.96 -6.51
CA LEU A 296 -27.86 -10.99 -5.70
C LEU A 296 -28.63 -9.67 -5.79
N MET A 297 -27.93 -8.54 -5.68
CA MET A 297 -28.53 -7.22 -5.81
C MET A 297 -29.17 -7.01 -7.19
N LEU A 298 -28.47 -7.44 -8.26
CA LEU A 298 -29.02 -7.38 -9.63
C LEU A 298 -30.29 -8.24 -9.78
N LEU A 299 -30.29 -9.45 -9.23
CA LEU A 299 -31.46 -10.34 -9.26
C LEU A 299 -32.65 -9.74 -8.50
N LEU A 300 -32.41 -9.13 -7.33
CA LEU A 300 -33.46 -8.45 -6.56
C LEU A 300 -34.02 -7.25 -7.33
N LEU A 301 -33.19 -6.46 -8.01
CA LEU A 301 -33.61 -5.33 -8.80
C LEU A 301 -34.47 -5.77 -10.02
N VAL A 302 -34.01 -6.76 -10.77
CA VAL A 302 -34.73 -7.32 -11.91
C VAL A 302 -36.02 -7.97 -11.43
N GLY A 303 -35.98 -8.71 -10.34
CA GLY A 303 -37.19 -9.31 -9.72
C GLY A 303 -38.20 -8.26 -9.27
N GLY A 304 -37.74 -7.18 -8.61
CA GLY A 304 -38.58 -6.06 -8.22
C GLY A 304 -39.31 -5.42 -9.42
N ILE A 305 -38.57 -5.08 -10.48
CA ILE A 305 -39.13 -4.52 -11.72
C ILE A 305 -40.14 -5.50 -12.36
N TYR A 306 -39.80 -6.79 -12.38
CA TYR A 306 -40.72 -7.79 -12.95
C TYR A 306 -42.02 -7.92 -12.17
N PHE A 307 -41.96 -7.94 -10.81
CA PHE A 307 -43.16 -8.04 -9.98
C PHE A 307 -44.00 -6.76 -10.03
N GLU A 308 -43.39 -5.58 -10.07
CA GLU A 308 -44.10 -4.31 -10.19
C GLU A 308 -44.85 -4.19 -11.53
N ASN A 309 -44.31 -4.68 -12.61
CA ASN A 309 -44.92 -4.65 -13.95
C ASN A 309 -45.89 -5.83 -14.19
N ARG A 310 -46.15 -6.71 -13.23
CA ARG A 310 -47.19 -7.74 -13.39
C ARG A 310 -48.54 -7.10 -13.37
N PRO A 311 -49.41 -7.37 -14.38
CA PRO A 311 -50.78 -6.92 -14.34
C PRO A 311 -51.48 -7.53 -13.13
N LEU A 312 -52.03 -6.65 -12.28
CA LEU A 312 -52.88 -7.08 -11.16
C LEU A 312 -54.00 -7.98 -11.70
N ALA A 313 -54.13 -9.21 -11.21
CA ALA A 313 -55.26 -10.07 -11.55
C ALA A 313 -56.57 -9.32 -11.27
N PRO A 314 -57.55 -9.34 -12.17
CA PRO A 314 -58.80 -8.66 -11.97
C PRO A 314 -59.43 -9.14 -10.67
N LYS A 315 -59.69 -8.24 -9.72
CA LYS A 315 -60.40 -8.55 -8.50
C LYS A 315 -61.72 -9.19 -8.89
N GLY A 316 -61.92 -10.48 -8.59
CA GLY A 316 -63.12 -11.22 -8.88
C GLY A 316 -64.33 -10.45 -8.41
N GLY A 317 -65.20 -10.14 -9.34
CA GLY A 317 -66.47 -9.46 -9.05
C GLY A 317 -67.28 -10.30 -8.09
N THR A 318 -67.75 -9.72 -6.99
CA THR A 318 -68.75 -10.31 -6.12
C THR A 318 -69.97 -10.71 -6.93
N PRO A 319 -70.50 -11.96 -6.82
CA PRO A 319 -71.72 -12.33 -7.51
C PRO A 319 -72.84 -11.46 -6.95
N LYS A 320 -73.55 -10.73 -7.87
CA LYS A 320 -74.83 -10.10 -7.53
C LYS A 320 -75.82 -11.23 -7.31
N ASN A 321 -76.25 -11.45 -6.06
CA ASN A 321 -77.39 -12.25 -5.75
C ASN A 321 -78.62 -11.48 -6.19
N ASN A 322 -79.39 -12.08 -7.12
CA ASN A 322 -80.80 -11.69 -7.45
C ASN A 322 -81.71 -12.20 -6.35
#